data_99f1b1425ba4e7af4c023f4eed4ad6d1
#
_entry.id   99f1b1425ba4e7af4c023f4eed4ad6d1
#
_cell.length_a   1.000
_cell.length_b   1.000
_cell.length_c   1.000
_cell.angle_alpha   90.00
_cell.angle_beta   90.00
_cell.angle_gamma   90.00
#
_symmetry.space_group_name_H-M   'P 1'
#
loop_
_entity.id
_entity.type
_entity.pdbx_description
1 polymer ?
#
loop_
_entity_poly.entity_id
_entity_poly.type
_entity_poly.pdbx_seq_one_letter_code
_entity_poly.pdbx_strand_id
1 'polypeptide(L)'
;FRDMYMFGDINTSIYITPIPESRSQNELNKVINELETERIVAADRGNINRESTLTQKRFEAEQLRDEIAAGFNKMYEASIVSTLFTYNMEDLDRLTKLLATEMSKSLVGIKSAWAIQEDAFKSNLPLMDDKLKKTHAFDSRSMGTVFPFTTSEVGHPTGVPLGFNKQTGTPILFDNFDSSLTNYNMVIFAKSGAGKSVTMKTLISRSSVLMGIESLALDAEGE
;
A
#
# COMPACT_ATOMS: atom_id res chain seq x y z
N PHE A 1 0.93 1.39 -3.11
CA PHE A 1 0.44 0.04 -3.46
C PHE A 1 -1.07 0.01 -3.70
N ARG A 2 -1.89 0.62 -2.83
CA ARG A 2 -3.34 0.66 -3.01
C ARG A 2 -3.74 1.06 -4.43
N ASP A 3 -3.13 2.11 -4.95
CA ASP A 3 -3.46 2.65 -6.26
C ASP A 3 -3.02 1.73 -7.40
N MET A 4 -2.04 0.85 -7.18
CA MET A 4 -1.62 -0.14 -8.18
C MET A 4 -2.71 -1.16 -8.49
N TYR A 5 -3.46 -1.61 -7.50
CA TYR A 5 -4.53 -2.60 -7.70
C TYR A 5 -5.77 -2.05 -8.42
N MET A 6 -5.87 -0.74 -8.58
CA MET A 6 -6.95 -0.11 -9.36
C MET A 6 -6.75 -0.22 -10.89
N PHE A 7 -5.58 -0.71 -11.35
CA PHE A 7 -5.23 -0.73 -12.76
C PHE A 7 -5.38 -2.09 -13.46
N GLY A 8 -6.07 -3.06 -12.85
CA GLY A 8 -6.32 -4.37 -13.43
C GLY A 8 -5.47 -5.49 -12.84
N ASP A 9 -5.15 -6.51 -13.62
CA ASP A 9 -4.40 -7.68 -13.15
C ASP A 9 -2.92 -7.35 -12.99
N ILE A 10 -2.49 -7.13 -11.76
CA ILE A 10 -1.10 -6.86 -11.40
C ILE A 10 -0.63 -7.88 -10.36
N ASN A 11 0.45 -8.55 -10.67
CA ASN A 11 1.20 -9.34 -9.70
C ASN A 11 2.38 -8.53 -9.19
N THR A 12 2.55 -8.46 -7.87
CA THR A 12 3.66 -7.75 -7.24
C THR A 12 4.39 -8.68 -6.28
N SER A 13 5.69 -8.80 -6.47
CA SER A 13 6.60 -9.49 -5.56
C SER A 13 7.46 -8.47 -4.82
N ILE A 14 7.56 -8.63 -3.51
CA ILE A 14 8.38 -7.78 -2.65
C ILE A 14 9.41 -8.68 -1.98
N TYR A 15 10.69 -8.45 -2.27
CA TYR A 15 11.81 -9.13 -1.65
C TYR A 15 12.39 -8.25 -0.57
N ILE A 16 12.48 -8.75 0.65
CA ILE A 16 12.96 -8.00 1.80
C ILE A 16 14.08 -8.81 2.44
N THR A 17 15.26 -8.21 2.53
CA THR A 17 16.44 -8.82 3.17
C THR A 17 16.95 -7.89 4.27
N PRO A 18 17.07 -8.34 5.51
CA PRO A 18 17.66 -7.53 6.57
C PRO A 18 19.15 -7.29 6.31
N ILE A 19 19.59 -6.06 6.51
CA ILE A 19 21.02 -5.69 6.43
C ILE A 19 21.64 -5.89 7.82
N PRO A 20 22.78 -6.58 7.94
CA PRO A 20 23.47 -6.70 9.21
C PRO A 20 23.83 -5.32 9.79
N GLU A 21 23.72 -5.18 11.11
CA GLU A 21 23.94 -3.92 11.80
C GLU A 21 25.31 -3.28 11.49
N SER A 22 26.35 -4.09 11.50
CA SER A 22 27.71 -3.63 11.18
C SER A 22 27.81 -3.04 9.76
N ARG A 23 27.12 -3.63 8.79
CA ARG A 23 27.06 -3.11 7.41
C ARG A 23 26.26 -1.82 7.35
N SER A 24 25.11 -1.77 8.03
CA SER A 24 24.27 -0.58 8.10
C SER A 24 25.00 0.61 8.69
N GLN A 25 25.73 0.41 9.81
CA GLN A 25 26.52 1.44 10.44
C GLN A 25 27.65 1.93 9.53
N ASN A 26 28.35 1.03 8.84
CA ASN A 26 29.42 1.39 7.91
C ASN A 26 28.91 2.19 6.71
N GLU A 27 27.77 1.82 6.15
CA GLU A 27 27.14 2.55 5.05
C GLU A 27 26.68 3.94 5.48
N LEU A 28 26.04 4.06 6.65
CA LEU A 28 25.63 5.35 7.20
C LEU A 28 26.82 6.26 7.52
N ASN A 29 27.91 5.72 8.07
CA ASN A 29 29.12 6.50 8.30
C ASN A 29 29.71 7.05 7.01
N LYS A 30 29.68 6.29 5.91
CA LYS A 30 30.10 6.80 4.58
C LYS A 30 29.21 7.95 4.13
N VAL A 31 27.88 7.78 4.20
CA VAL A 31 26.92 8.83 3.82
C VAL A 31 27.12 10.08 4.67
N ILE A 32 27.31 9.95 5.99
CA ILE A 32 27.57 11.08 6.88
C ILE A 32 28.84 11.84 6.48
N ASN A 33 29.91 11.14 6.17
CA ASN A 33 31.18 11.75 5.74
C ASN A 33 31.02 12.43 4.36
N GLU A 34 30.29 11.84 3.42
CA GLU A 34 30.01 12.44 2.12
C GLU A 34 29.19 13.73 2.28
N LEU A 35 28.12 13.70 3.09
CA LEU A 35 27.29 14.87 3.38
C LEU A 35 28.08 15.99 4.05
N GLU A 36 29.00 15.66 4.96
CA GLU A 36 29.87 16.66 5.61
C GLU A 36 30.84 17.29 4.60
N THR A 37 31.45 16.49 3.72
CA THR A 37 32.32 16.98 2.66
C THR A 37 31.58 17.94 1.72
N GLU A 38 30.37 17.54 1.29
CA GLU A 38 29.52 18.40 0.44
C GLU A 38 29.09 19.68 1.17
N ARG A 39 28.82 19.62 2.46
CA ARG A 39 28.45 20.77 3.29
C ARG A 39 29.59 21.79 3.33
N ILE A 40 30.84 21.34 3.56
CA ILE A 40 32.01 22.20 3.57
C ILE A 40 32.16 22.90 2.21
N VAL A 41 32.05 22.17 1.10
CA VAL A 41 32.12 22.74 -0.25
C VAL A 41 31.01 23.76 -0.51
N ALA A 42 29.79 23.51 0.01
CA ALA A 42 28.66 24.44 -0.13
C ALA A 42 28.89 25.71 0.69
N ALA A 43 29.44 25.61 1.90
CA ALA A 43 29.83 26.74 2.74
C ALA A 43 30.91 27.60 2.08
N ASP A 44 31.98 26.99 1.54
CA ASP A 44 33.05 27.68 0.84
C ASP A 44 32.57 28.48 -0.38
N ARG A 45 31.51 27.96 -1.04
CA ARG A 45 30.85 28.64 -2.18
C ARG A 45 29.77 29.66 -1.77
N GLY A 46 29.53 29.85 -0.47
CA GLY A 46 28.52 30.78 0.06
C GLY A 46 27.07 30.36 -0.23
N ASN A 47 26.81 29.10 -0.54
CA ASN A 47 25.45 28.59 -0.82
C ASN A 47 24.73 28.16 0.46
N ILE A 48 24.21 29.15 1.20
CA ILE A 48 23.57 28.96 2.52
C ILE A 48 22.40 27.97 2.47
N ASN A 49 21.57 28.01 1.42
CA ASN A 49 20.41 27.12 1.30
C ASN A 49 20.85 25.65 1.16
N ARG A 50 21.88 25.40 0.35
CA ARG A 50 22.41 24.05 0.18
C ARG A 50 23.11 23.55 1.45
N GLU A 51 23.85 24.41 2.12
CA GLU A 51 24.50 24.10 3.39
C GLU A 51 23.47 23.70 4.47
N SER A 52 22.38 24.47 4.62
CA SER A 52 21.30 24.16 5.56
C SER A 52 20.64 22.79 5.26
N THR A 53 20.35 22.51 3.98
CA THR A 53 19.77 21.24 3.56
C THR A 53 20.70 20.05 3.85
N LEU A 54 22.00 20.20 3.59
CA LEU A 54 23.01 19.16 3.87
C LEU A 54 23.19 18.93 5.36
N THR A 55 23.15 19.98 6.16
CA THR A 55 23.19 19.90 7.63
C THR A 55 22.01 19.09 8.16
N GLN A 56 20.81 19.35 7.66
CA GLN A 56 19.62 18.61 8.06
C GLN A 56 19.72 17.12 7.67
N LYS A 57 20.12 16.81 6.44
CA LYS A 57 20.31 15.42 5.98
C LYS A 57 21.38 14.67 6.80
N ARG A 58 22.46 15.35 7.15
CA ARG A 58 23.50 14.78 8.00
C ARG A 58 22.96 14.43 9.37
N PHE A 59 22.23 15.35 10.00
CA PHE A 59 21.60 15.11 11.31
C PHE A 59 20.64 13.91 11.29
N GLU A 60 19.80 13.79 10.24
CA GLU A 60 18.89 12.66 10.06
C GLU A 60 19.66 11.32 9.90
N ALA A 61 20.77 11.31 9.17
CA ALA A 61 21.62 10.14 9.01
C ALA A 61 22.34 9.74 10.32
N GLU A 62 22.80 10.71 11.10
CA GLU A 62 23.39 10.49 12.43
C GLU A 62 22.34 9.92 13.40
N GLN A 63 21.14 10.49 13.43
CA GLN A 63 20.03 9.98 14.24
C GLN A 63 19.67 8.54 13.90
N LEU A 64 19.54 8.22 12.59
CA LEU A 64 19.26 6.87 12.14
C LEU A 64 20.37 5.88 12.55
N ARG A 65 21.62 6.26 12.41
CA ARG A 65 22.77 5.45 12.88
C ARG A 65 22.68 5.15 14.38
N ASP A 66 22.37 6.16 15.18
CA ASP A 66 22.28 6.03 16.63
C ASP A 66 21.06 5.18 17.06
N GLU A 67 19.94 5.30 16.35
CA GLU A 67 18.77 4.43 16.54
C GLU A 67 19.10 2.95 16.23
N ILE A 68 19.91 2.71 15.19
CA ILE A 68 20.36 1.34 14.83
C ILE A 68 21.31 0.80 15.90
N ALA A 69 22.26 1.59 16.35
CA ALA A 69 23.19 1.22 17.41
C ALA A 69 22.49 0.91 18.75
N ALA A 70 21.39 1.61 19.01
CA ALA A 70 20.55 1.37 20.18
C ALA A 70 19.56 0.20 20.02
N GLY A 71 19.48 -0.41 18.82
CA GLY A 71 18.54 -1.50 18.53
C GLY A 71 17.09 -1.09 18.28
N PHE A 72 16.78 0.21 18.23
CA PHE A 72 15.43 0.73 18.00
C PHE A 72 15.03 0.72 16.52
N ASN A 73 15.99 0.64 15.62
CA ASN A 73 15.77 0.64 14.18
C ASN A 73 16.64 -0.41 13.48
N LYS A 74 16.24 -0.84 12.28
CA LYS A 74 17.00 -1.77 11.44
C LYS A 74 16.90 -1.34 9.98
N MET A 75 17.93 -1.67 9.21
CA MET A 75 17.95 -1.46 7.78
C MET A 75 17.59 -2.74 7.03
N TYR A 76 16.90 -2.57 5.92
CA TYR A 76 16.50 -3.63 5.01
C TYR A 76 16.83 -3.23 3.58
N GLU A 77 17.28 -4.18 2.79
CA GLU A 77 17.26 -4.07 1.33
C GLU A 77 15.92 -4.60 0.83
N ALA A 78 15.20 -3.81 0.05
CA ALA A 78 13.96 -4.26 -0.59
C ALA A 78 14.02 -4.07 -2.10
N SER A 79 13.53 -5.09 -2.82
CA SER A 79 13.29 -5.08 -4.26
C SER A 79 11.80 -5.31 -4.49
N ILE A 80 11.19 -4.46 -5.33
CA ILE A 80 9.78 -4.51 -5.64
C ILE A 80 9.65 -4.67 -7.15
N VAL A 81 9.04 -5.77 -7.56
CA VAL A 81 8.84 -6.12 -8.96
C VAL A 81 7.36 -6.34 -9.21
N SER A 82 6.81 -5.65 -10.22
CA SER A 82 5.40 -5.78 -10.58
C SER A 82 5.26 -6.17 -12.04
N THR A 83 4.36 -7.09 -12.33
CA THR A 83 3.97 -7.49 -13.69
C THR A 83 2.52 -7.14 -13.92
N LEU A 84 2.28 -6.33 -14.94
CA LEU A 84 0.95 -5.95 -15.40
C LEU A 84 0.54 -6.89 -16.55
N PHE A 85 -0.67 -7.43 -16.46
CA PHE A 85 -1.23 -8.32 -17.48
C PHE A 85 -2.36 -7.62 -18.23
N THR A 86 -2.36 -7.72 -19.56
CA THR A 86 -3.42 -7.20 -20.43
C THR A 86 -3.62 -8.11 -21.63
N TYR A 87 -4.76 -7.97 -22.31
CA TYR A 87 -5.09 -8.76 -23.47
C TYR A 87 -4.52 -8.20 -24.79
N ASN A 88 -4.11 -6.92 -24.82
CA ASN A 88 -3.57 -6.27 -26.01
C ASN A 88 -2.46 -5.26 -25.66
N MET A 89 -1.64 -4.91 -26.67
CA MET A 89 -0.49 -4.03 -26.50
C MET A 89 -0.89 -2.56 -26.25
N GLU A 90 -1.98 -2.10 -26.83
CA GLU A 90 -2.44 -0.72 -26.65
C GLU A 90 -2.84 -0.45 -25.19
N ASP A 91 -3.57 -1.39 -24.59
CA ASP A 91 -3.92 -1.32 -23.17
C ASP A 91 -2.70 -1.45 -22.27
N LEU A 92 -1.73 -2.29 -22.64
CA LEU A 92 -0.48 -2.42 -21.87
C LEU A 92 0.26 -1.09 -21.82
N ASP A 93 0.45 -0.43 -22.96
CA ASP A 93 1.12 0.86 -23.05
C ASP A 93 0.37 1.95 -22.30
N ARG A 94 -0.96 1.99 -22.44
CA ARG A 94 -1.82 2.95 -21.76
C ARG A 94 -1.75 2.79 -20.24
N LEU A 95 -1.95 1.57 -19.74
CA LEU A 95 -1.98 1.26 -18.32
C LEU A 95 -0.60 1.42 -17.68
N THR A 96 0.47 1.07 -18.36
CA THR A 96 1.85 1.29 -17.89
C THR A 96 2.14 2.77 -17.67
N LYS A 97 1.76 3.62 -18.62
CA LYS A 97 1.92 5.08 -18.50
C LYS A 97 1.07 5.65 -17.38
N LEU A 98 -0.18 5.19 -17.28
CA LEU A 98 -1.11 5.63 -16.24
C LEU A 98 -0.58 5.22 -14.85
N LEU A 99 -0.13 3.98 -14.68
CA LEU A 99 0.46 3.49 -13.44
C LEU A 99 1.69 4.31 -13.04
N ALA A 100 2.61 4.57 -13.99
CA ALA A 100 3.79 5.39 -13.74
C ALA A 100 3.43 6.81 -13.30
N THR A 101 2.39 7.39 -13.89
CA THR A 101 1.89 8.74 -13.54
C THR A 101 1.30 8.76 -12.14
N GLU A 102 0.46 7.79 -11.80
CA GLU A 102 -0.16 7.72 -10.46
C GLU A 102 0.88 7.47 -9.37
N MET A 103 1.82 6.57 -9.59
CA MET A 103 2.89 6.31 -8.62
C MET A 103 3.80 7.52 -8.43
N SER A 104 4.04 8.29 -9.49
CA SER A 104 4.82 9.54 -9.40
C SER A 104 4.15 10.59 -8.52
N LYS A 105 2.82 10.63 -8.44
CA LYS A 105 2.08 11.51 -7.52
C LYS A 105 2.40 11.20 -6.05
N SER A 106 2.69 9.94 -5.76
CA SER A 106 3.12 9.47 -4.43
C SER A 106 4.64 9.50 -4.25
N LEU A 107 5.37 10.23 -5.10
CA LEU A 107 6.83 10.33 -5.11
C LEU A 107 7.56 8.97 -5.30
N VAL A 108 6.88 7.99 -5.87
CA VAL A 108 7.46 6.68 -6.19
C VAL A 108 7.76 6.59 -7.68
N GLY A 109 9.04 6.51 -8.02
CA GLY A 109 9.49 6.31 -9.41
C GLY A 109 9.42 4.85 -9.83
N ILE A 110 8.64 4.54 -10.86
CA ILE A 110 8.62 3.23 -11.49
C ILE A 110 9.50 3.23 -12.73
N LYS A 111 10.26 2.16 -12.93
CA LYS A 111 11.07 1.94 -14.13
C LYS A 111 10.58 0.67 -14.83
N SER A 112 10.32 0.78 -16.13
CA SER A 112 10.08 -0.40 -16.95
C SER A 112 11.33 -1.27 -17.03
N ALA A 113 11.16 -2.57 -16.95
CA ALA A 113 12.24 -3.56 -17.05
C ALA A 113 12.66 -3.80 -18.53
N TRP A 114 12.86 -2.73 -19.30
CA TRP A 114 13.23 -2.83 -20.72
C TRP A 114 14.56 -3.59 -20.89
N ALA A 115 14.61 -4.52 -21.82
CA ALA A 115 15.70 -5.45 -22.11
C ALA A 115 16.01 -6.50 -21.02
N ILE A 116 15.33 -6.46 -19.87
CA ILE A 116 15.48 -7.42 -18.76
C ILE A 116 14.09 -7.97 -18.31
N GLN A 117 13.12 -7.99 -19.24
CA GLN A 117 11.74 -8.40 -18.95
C GLN A 117 11.64 -9.85 -18.47
N GLU A 118 12.48 -10.75 -19.04
CA GLU A 118 12.50 -12.15 -18.66
C GLU A 118 12.91 -12.33 -17.19
N ASP A 119 13.96 -11.65 -16.76
CA ASP A 119 14.43 -11.69 -15.37
C ASP A 119 13.42 -11.04 -14.41
N ALA A 120 12.78 -9.94 -14.84
CA ALA A 120 11.71 -9.30 -14.09
C ALA A 120 10.50 -10.22 -13.93
N PHE A 121 10.07 -10.89 -15.00
CA PHE A 121 8.97 -11.83 -14.94
C PHE A 121 9.30 -13.03 -14.04
N LYS A 122 10.50 -13.61 -14.16
CA LYS A 122 10.97 -14.70 -13.30
C LYS A 122 11.01 -14.29 -11.84
N SER A 123 11.44 -13.06 -11.55
CA SER A 123 11.42 -12.51 -10.18
C SER A 123 9.99 -12.33 -9.65
N ASN A 124 8.99 -12.25 -10.51
CA ASN A 124 7.60 -12.11 -10.07
C ASN A 124 6.87 -13.47 -9.92
N LEU A 125 7.51 -14.57 -10.28
CA LEU A 125 6.99 -15.92 -10.03
C LEU A 125 7.21 -16.30 -8.55
N PRO A 126 6.38 -17.19 -7.98
CA PRO A 126 6.49 -17.62 -6.58
C PRO A 126 7.67 -18.58 -6.34
N LEU A 127 8.85 -18.24 -6.88
CA LEU A 127 10.09 -19.02 -6.79
C LEU A 127 11.03 -18.53 -5.69
N MET A 128 10.70 -17.41 -5.04
CA MET A 128 11.52 -16.76 -4.01
C MET A 128 12.93 -16.39 -4.50
N ASP A 129 13.09 -16.07 -5.79
CA ASP A 129 14.38 -15.77 -6.41
C ASP A 129 14.31 -14.41 -7.14
N ASP A 130 14.92 -13.40 -6.56
CA ASP A 130 15.06 -12.07 -7.19
C ASP A 130 16.21 -12.09 -8.21
N LYS A 131 15.88 -12.27 -9.47
CA LYS A 131 16.85 -12.23 -10.58
C LYS A 131 17.34 -10.82 -10.88
N LEU A 132 16.53 -9.80 -10.61
CA LEU A 132 16.88 -8.41 -10.90
C LEU A 132 17.88 -7.84 -9.90
N LYS A 133 17.81 -8.22 -8.63
CA LYS A 133 18.65 -7.72 -7.53
C LYS A 133 18.76 -6.18 -7.50
N LYS A 134 17.67 -5.50 -7.89
CA LYS A 134 17.56 -4.04 -7.86
C LYS A 134 16.97 -3.60 -6.53
N THR A 135 17.82 -3.58 -5.52
CA THR A 135 17.41 -3.28 -4.14
C THR A 135 17.58 -1.79 -3.82
N HIS A 136 16.75 -1.32 -2.91
CA HIS A 136 16.86 -0.04 -2.23
C HIS A 136 16.88 -0.27 -0.72
N ALA A 137 17.65 0.56 -0.02
CA ALA A 137 17.72 0.48 1.44
C ALA A 137 16.54 1.25 2.07
N PHE A 138 15.91 0.63 3.05
CA PHE A 138 14.81 1.18 3.84
C PHE A 138 15.10 0.95 5.32
N ASP A 139 14.70 1.90 6.15
CA ASP A 139 14.63 1.71 7.59
C ASP A 139 13.32 1.00 7.99
N SER A 140 13.22 0.54 9.24
CA SER A 140 12.04 -0.18 9.74
C SER A 140 10.73 0.60 9.59
N ARG A 141 10.77 1.92 9.78
CA ARG A 141 9.57 2.79 9.67
C ARG A 141 9.10 2.89 8.23
N SER A 142 10.03 3.17 7.31
CA SER A 142 9.74 3.23 5.88
C SER A 142 9.28 1.88 5.34
N MET A 143 9.88 0.78 5.81
CA MET A 143 9.48 -0.58 5.42
C MET A 143 8.05 -0.90 5.89
N GLY A 144 7.63 -0.42 7.05
CA GLY A 144 6.26 -0.57 7.53
C GLY A 144 5.22 0.08 6.60
N THR A 145 5.56 1.15 5.89
CA THR A 145 4.65 1.81 4.92
C THR A 145 4.55 1.06 3.58
N VAL A 146 5.51 0.21 3.28
CA VAL A 146 5.52 -0.62 2.05
C VAL A 146 4.62 -1.85 2.18
N PHE A 147 4.17 -2.18 3.41
CA PHE A 147 3.34 -3.35 3.65
C PHE A 147 1.99 -3.25 2.91
N PRO A 148 1.68 -4.18 1.97
CA PRO A 148 0.54 -4.03 1.07
C PRO A 148 -0.81 -4.39 1.71
N PHE A 149 -0.82 -5.07 2.86
CA PHE A 149 -2.02 -5.61 3.48
C PHE A 149 -2.60 -4.68 4.55
N THR A 150 -2.71 -3.39 4.23
CA THR A 150 -3.22 -2.39 5.19
C THR A 150 -4.73 -2.42 5.34
N THR A 151 -5.45 -3.00 4.39
CA THR A 151 -6.91 -3.11 4.41
C THR A 151 -7.38 -4.40 3.74
N SER A 152 -8.31 -5.11 4.38
CA SER A 152 -9.17 -6.04 3.66
C SER A 152 -10.43 -5.27 3.26
N GLU A 153 -10.67 -5.12 1.96
CA GLU A 153 -11.96 -4.63 1.50
C GLU A 153 -12.98 -5.76 1.68
N VAL A 154 -13.94 -5.52 2.55
CA VAL A 154 -15.10 -6.40 2.69
C VAL A 154 -16.22 -5.79 1.86
N GLY A 155 -16.69 -6.49 0.85
CA GLY A 155 -17.76 -6.01 0.00
C GLY A 155 -18.03 -6.97 -1.16
N HIS A 156 -19.19 -6.81 -1.76
CA HIS A 156 -19.58 -7.52 -2.99
C HIS A 156 -19.54 -6.52 -4.16
N PRO A 157 -19.43 -6.97 -5.41
CA PRO A 157 -19.47 -6.08 -6.58
C PRO A 157 -20.81 -5.37 -6.74
N THR A 158 -21.88 -5.94 -6.20
CA THR A 158 -23.24 -5.41 -6.18
C THR A 158 -23.81 -5.49 -4.77
N GLY A 159 -24.92 -4.81 -4.52
CA GLY A 159 -25.63 -4.93 -3.23
C GLY A 159 -26.03 -3.60 -2.62
N VAL A 160 -26.41 -3.67 -1.37
CA VAL A 160 -26.85 -2.53 -0.57
C VAL A 160 -25.64 -1.77 0.00
N PRO A 161 -25.55 -0.44 -0.18
CA PRO A 161 -24.48 0.34 0.45
C PRO A 161 -24.71 0.39 1.98
N LEU A 162 -23.76 -0.20 2.73
CA LEU A 162 -23.76 -0.23 4.19
C LEU A 162 -23.10 1.00 4.80
N GLY A 163 -22.04 1.52 4.15
CA GLY A 163 -21.25 2.63 4.64
C GLY A 163 -19.96 2.78 3.88
N PHE A 164 -18.98 3.41 4.52
CA PHE A 164 -17.66 3.61 3.94
C PHE A 164 -16.59 2.96 4.83
N ASN A 165 -15.61 2.34 4.20
CA ASN A 165 -14.42 1.85 4.90
C ASN A 165 -13.68 3.05 5.48
N LYS A 166 -13.46 3.07 6.80
CA LYS A 166 -12.80 4.20 7.48
C LYS A 166 -11.36 4.44 7.04
N GLN A 167 -10.67 3.39 6.59
CA GLN A 167 -9.27 3.49 6.19
C GLN A 167 -9.11 3.89 4.73
N THR A 168 -9.95 3.37 3.85
CA THR A 168 -9.85 3.56 2.40
C THR A 168 -10.80 4.61 1.86
N GLY A 169 -11.87 4.95 2.58
CA GLY A 169 -12.94 5.81 2.08
C GLY A 169 -13.79 5.17 0.99
N THR A 170 -13.59 3.88 0.67
CA THR A 170 -14.37 3.15 -0.35
C THR A 170 -15.75 2.78 0.18
N PRO A 171 -16.81 2.87 -0.64
CA PRO A 171 -18.12 2.39 -0.27
C PRO A 171 -18.12 0.87 -0.07
N ILE A 172 -18.78 0.39 0.98
CA ILE A 172 -18.97 -1.03 1.24
C ILE A 172 -20.35 -1.40 0.71
N LEU A 173 -20.38 -2.21 -0.33
CA LEU A 173 -21.61 -2.82 -0.86
C LEU A 173 -21.76 -4.22 -0.29
N PHE A 174 -22.95 -4.58 0.13
CA PHE A 174 -23.22 -5.90 0.69
C PHE A 174 -24.45 -6.50 0.05
N ASP A 175 -24.28 -7.66 -0.55
CA ASP A 175 -25.35 -8.49 -1.09
C ASP A 175 -25.57 -9.69 -0.17
N ASN A 176 -26.70 -9.71 0.53
CA ASN A 176 -27.04 -10.79 1.43
C ASN A 176 -27.39 -12.11 0.71
N PHE A 177 -27.58 -12.06 -0.61
CA PHE A 177 -27.92 -13.19 -1.45
C PHE A 177 -26.82 -13.57 -2.45
N ASP A 178 -25.61 -13.03 -2.26
CA ASP A 178 -24.48 -13.36 -3.11
C ASP A 178 -24.15 -14.85 -3.05
N SER A 179 -23.91 -15.45 -4.22
CA SER A 179 -23.66 -16.88 -4.37
C SER A 179 -22.38 -17.38 -3.69
N SER A 180 -21.47 -16.47 -3.30
CA SER A 180 -20.27 -16.80 -2.53
C SER A 180 -20.56 -17.10 -1.06
N LEU A 181 -21.76 -16.70 -0.56
CA LEU A 181 -22.17 -16.96 0.82
C LEU A 181 -22.67 -18.39 0.98
N THR A 182 -22.24 -19.07 2.04
CA THR A 182 -22.70 -20.42 2.37
C THR A 182 -24.15 -20.49 2.86
N ASN A 183 -24.65 -19.40 3.45
CA ASN A 183 -26.06 -19.21 3.75
C ASN A 183 -26.39 -17.72 3.77
N TYR A 184 -27.66 -17.40 3.70
CA TYR A 184 -28.18 -16.03 3.58
C TYR A 184 -28.80 -15.49 4.88
N ASN A 185 -28.59 -16.17 6.00
CA ASN A 185 -29.09 -15.74 7.30
C ASN A 185 -28.20 -14.65 7.89
N MET A 186 -28.81 -13.59 8.40
CA MET A 186 -28.13 -12.50 9.09
C MET A 186 -28.68 -12.34 10.51
N VAL A 187 -27.79 -12.16 11.48
CA VAL A 187 -28.16 -11.88 12.87
C VAL A 187 -27.51 -10.57 13.29
N ILE A 188 -28.33 -9.65 13.83
CA ILE A 188 -27.85 -8.34 14.29
C ILE A 188 -28.00 -8.26 15.82
N PHE A 189 -26.88 -8.18 16.51
CA PHE A 189 -26.81 -7.97 17.96
C PHE A 189 -26.42 -6.52 18.26
N ALA A 190 -27.17 -5.88 19.14
CA ALA A 190 -26.81 -4.53 19.59
C ALA A 190 -27.38 -4.28 20.99
N LYS A 191 -26.74 -3.38 21.74
CA LYS A 191 -27.33 -2.85 22.98
C LYS A 191 -28.58 -2.04 22.66
N SER A 192 -29.51 -1.91 23.65
CA SER A 192 -30.67 -1.03 23.51
C SER A 192 -30.21 0.40 23.16
N GLY A 193 -30.88 1.04 22.22
CA GLY A 193 -30.55 2.38 21.72
C GLY A 193 -29.36 2.47 20.76
N ALA A 194 -28.70 1.37 20.41
CA ALA A 194 -27.53 1.37 19.51
C ALA A 194 -27.86 1.42 18.00
N GLY A 195 -29.14 1.56 17.64
CA GLY A 195 -29.56 1.71 16.25
C GLY A 195 -29.89 0.40 15.52
N LYS A 196 -30.11 -0.71 16.23
CA LYS A 196 -30.49 -2.02 15.65
C LYS A 196 -31.68 -1.90 14.68
N SER A 197 -32.78 -1.32 15.13
CA SER A 197 -34.04 -1.16 14.33
C SER A 197 -33.77 -0.24 13.13
N VAL A 198 -33.02 0.82 13.29
CA VAL A 198 -32.62 1.72 12.18
C VAL A 198 -31.80 0.97 11.13
N THR A 199 -30.84 0.15 11.56
CA THR A 199 -30.02 -0.66 10.64
C THR A 199 -30.89 -1.65 9.86
N MET A 200 -31.79 -2.37 10.54
CA MET A 200 -32.72 -3.30 9.89
C MET A 200 -33.63 -2.60 8.87
N LYS A 201 -34.28 -1.52 9.28
CA LYS A 201 -35.15 -0.74 8.39
C LYS A 201 -34.41 -0.20 7.17
N THR A 202 -33.16 0.27 7.37
CA THR A 202 -32.31 0.74 6.28
C THR A 202 -31.94 -0.38 5.31
N LEU A 203 -31.57 -1.56 5.82
CA LEU A 203 -31.25 -2.72 4.98
C LEU A 203 -32.45 -3.16 4.15
N ILE A 204 -33.60 -3.35 4.77
CA ILE A 204 -34.85 -3.76 4.10
C ILE A 204 -35.22 -2.74 3.01
N SER A 205 -35.26 -1.45 3.36
CA SER A 205 -35.67 -0.41 2.41
C SER A 205 -34.66 -0.31 1.22
N ARG A 206 -33.39 -0.38 1.47
CA ARG A 206 -32.38 -0.33 0.40
C ARG A 206 -32.38 -1.59 -0.46
N SER A 207 -32.55 -2.78 0.13
CA SER A 207 -32.66 -4.04 -0.60
C SER A 207 -33.87 -4.04 -1.52
N SER A 208 -35.00 -3.54 -1.06
CA SER A 208 -36.21 -3.43 -1.88
C SER A 208 -36.02 -2.45 -3.05
N VAL A 209 -35.46 -1.27 -2.79
CA VAL A 209 -35.33 -0.21 -3.82
C VAL A 209 -34.22 -0.52 -4.82
N LEU A 210 -33.05 -1.01 -4.36
CA LEU A 210 -31.88 -1.18 -5.20
C LEU A 210 -31.78 -2.56 -5.85
N MET A 211 -32.29 -3.59 -5.20
CA MET A 211 -32.18 -4.98 -5.64
C MET A 211 -33.50 -5.60 -6.01
N GLY A 212 -34.64 -4.90 -5.81
CA GLY A 212 -35.98 -5.41 -6.11
C GLY A 212 -36.46 -6.56 -5.19
N ILE A 213 -35.81 -6.69 -4.00
CA ILE A 213 -36.10 -7.78 -3.07
C ILE A 213 -37.41 -7.49 -2.32
N GLU A 214 -38.36 -8.40 -2.39
CA GLU A 214 -39.55 -8.35 -1.56
C GLU A 214 -39.25 -8.79 -0.14
N SER A 215 -39.72 -8.04 0.84
CA SER A 215 -39.44 -8.29 2.25
C SER A 215 -40.71 -8.40 3.08
N LEU A 216 -40.76 -9.40 3.96
CA LEU A 216 -41.79 -9.53 4.99
C LEU A 216 -41.16 -9.26 6.35
N ALA A 217 -41.65 -8.24 7.06
CA ALA A 217 -41.15 -7.90 8.39
C ALA A 217 -42.19 -8.34 9.45
N LEU A 218 -41.72 -9.09 10.45
CA LEU A 218 -42.45 -9.41 11.65
C LEU A 218 -41.87 -8.59 12.81
N ASP A 219 -42.61 -7.58 13.22
CA ASP A 219 -42.20 -6.66 14.30
C ASP A 219 -43.07 -6.91 15.53
N ALA A 220 -42.46 -7.42 16.59
CA ALA A 220 -43.16 -7.71 17.84
C ALA A 220 -43.42 -6.47 18.70
N GLU A 221 -42.68 -5.41 18.49
CA GLU A 221 -42.76 -4.17 19.27
C GLU A 221 -43.60 -3.09 18.57
N GLY A 222 -43.84 -3.22 17.26
CA GLY A 222 -44.69 -2.31 16.47
C GLY A 222 -44.08 -0.92 16.27
N GLU A 223 -42.74 -0.83 16.19
CA GLU A 223 -41.96 0.43 16.02
C GLU A 223 -41.96 0.97 14.58
#